data_02bdee215430a2739eab3a0f900fff30
#
_entry.id   02bdee215430a2739eab3a0f900fff30
#
_cell.length_a   1.000
_cell.length_b   1.000
_cell.length_c   1.000
_cell.angle_alpha   90.00
_cell.angle_beta   90.00
_cell.angle_gamma   90.00
#
_symmetry.space_group_name_H-M   'P 1'
#
loop_
_entity.id
_entity.type
_entity.pdbx_description
1 polymer ?
#
loop_
_entity_poly.entity_id
_entity_poly.type
_entity_poly.pdbx_seq_one_letter_code
_entity_poly.pdbx_strand_id
1 'polypeptide(L)'
;MNIQVNKHQLERVVIKWLNNHFGNLTPKTNSKYRNSVFYLNSNNEVMMEYDKENRHVFIQNDHIWSKIESLFHLNYNDTQSIMKVWLEESYKLEGVTPMAI
;
A
#
# COMPACT_ATOMS: atom_id res chain seq x y z
N MET A 1 4.07 32.44 8.39
CA MET A 1 2.74 31.82 8.29
C MET A 1 2.90 30.30 8.35
N ASN A 2 2.28 29.67 9.31
CA ASN A 2 2.32 28.23 9.42
C ASN A 2 1.14 27.64 8.65
N ILE A 3 1.44 26.91 7.59
CA ILE A 3 0.43 26.17 6.88
C ILE A 3 0.29 24.83 7.57
N GLN A 4 -0.84 24.63 8.22
CA GLN A 4 -1.15 23.33 8.82
C GLN A 4 -1.97 22.52 7.84
N VAL A 5 -1.38 21.42 7.40
CA VAL A 5 -2.10 20.41 6.62
C VAL A 5 -2.74 19.47 7.63
N ASN A 6 -4.06 19.33 7.59
CA ASN A 6 -4.72 18.40 8.50
C ASN A 6 -4.44 16.94 8.10
N LYS A 7 -4.68 16.02 9.01
CA LYS A 7 -4.36 14.60 8.83
C LYS A 7 -5.05 14.01 7.59
N HIS A 8 -6.30 14.41 7.35
CA HIS A 8 -7.05 13.91 6.19
C HIS A 8 -6.46 14.39 4.87
N GLN A 9 -6.06 15.66 4.79
CA GLN A 9 -5.43 16.21 3.61
C GLN A 9 -4.10 15.51 3.31
N LEU A 10 -3.30 15.27 4.34
CA LEU A 10 -2.02 14.58 4.20
C LEU A 10 -2.24 13.13 3.71
N GLU A 11 -3.24 12.46 4.26
CA GLU A 11 -3.63 11.12 3.83
C GLU A 11 -3.94 11.08 2.33
N ARG A 12 -4.72 12.05 1.83
CA ARG A 12 -5.07 12.14 0.41
C ARG A 12 -3.83 12.35 -0.47
N VAL A 13 -2.89 13.18 -0.03
CA VAL A 13 -1.64 13.44 -0.75
C VAL A 13 -0.79 12.17 -0.82
N VAL A 14 -0.66 11.45 0.29
CA VAL A 14 0.12 10.21 0.33
C VAL A 14 -0.51 9.13 -0.54
N ILE A 15 -1.83 9.00 -0.50
CA ILE A 15 -2.55 8.02 -1.33
C ILE A 15 -2.34 8.31 -2.82
N LYS A 16 -2.40 9.57 -3.21
CA LYS A 16 -2.12 9.97 -4.59
C LYS A 16 -0.70 9.64 -4.99
N TRP A 17 0.26 9.88 -4.10
CA TRP A 17 1.66 9.51 -4.32
C TRP A 17 1.81 8.00 -4.51
N LEU A 18 1.15 7.21 -3.68
CA LEU A 18 1.16 5.75 -3.78
C LEU A 18 0.60 5.26 -5.11
N ASN A 19 -0.54 5.83 -5.53
CA ASN A 19 -1.15 5.47 -6.80
C ASN A 19 -0.24 5.81 -7.99
N ASN A 20 0.47 6.91 -7.91
CA ASN A 20 1.42 7.30 -8.96
C ASN A 20 2.67 6.41 -8.94
N HIS A 21 3.11 6.03 -7.75
CA HIS A 21 4.32 5.21 -7.58
C HIS A 21 4.12 3.79 -8.09
N PHE A 22 3.02 3.16 -7.71
CA PHE A 22 2.74 1.78 -8.11
C PHE A 22 2.07 1.67 -9.48
N GLY A 23 1.39 2.71 -9.94
CA GLY A 23 0.61 2.66 -11.16
C GLY A 23 -0.59 1.71 -11.01
N ASN A 24 -1.04 1.16 -12.12
CA ASN A 24 -2.14 0.21 -12.13
C ASN A 24 -1.62 -1.21 -11.90
N LEU A 25 -2.05 -1.81 -10.81
CA LEU A 25 -1.69 -3.20 -10.51
C LEU A 25 -2.86 -4.12 -10.87
N THR A 26 -2.53 -5.27 -11.45
CA THR A 26 -3.52 -6.25 -11.86
C THR A 26 -3.48 -7.45 -10.92
N PRO A 27 -4.62 -7.82 -10.31
CA PRO A 27 -4.68 -8.99 -9.44
C PRO A 27 -4.61 -10.27 -10.26
N LYS A 28 -3.87 -11.25 -9.74
CA LYS A 28 -3.72 -12.55 -10.37
C LYS A 28 -3.72 -13.64 -9.31
N THR A 29 -4.47 -14.69 -9.54
CA THR A 29 -4.49 -15.86 -8.68
C THR A 29 -3.71 -17.00 -9.33
N ASN A 30 -3.21 -17.90 -8.48
CA ASN A 30 -2.47 -19.08 -8.91
C ASN A 30 -3.01 -20.29 -8.18
N SER A 31 -3.31 -21.38 -8.88
CA SER A 31 -3.85 -22.60 -8.28
C SER A 31 -2.93 -23.22 -7.25
N LYS A 32 -1.63 -22.97 -7.33
CA LYS A 32 -0.63 -23.44 -6.38
C LYS A 32 -0.68 -22.67 -5.05
N TYR A 33 -1.11 -21.41 -5.08
CA TYR A 33 -1.17 -20.55 -3.90
C TYR A 33 -2.59 -20.02 -3.72
N ARG A 34 -3.50 -20.94 -3.35
CA ARG A 34 -4.95 -20.68 -3.30
C ARG A 34 -5.37 -19.54 -2.37
N ASN A 35 -4.59 -19.30 -1.32
CA ASN A 35 -4.92 -18.27 -0.33
C ASN A 35 -4.24 -16.93 -0.62
N SER A 36 -3.56 -16.82 -1.75
CA SER A 36 -2.85 -15.60 -2.12
C SER A 36 -3.37 -15.00 -3.41
N VAL A 37 -3.41 -13.66 -3.44
CA VAL A 37 -3.65 -12.90 -4.66
C VAL A 37 -2.42 -12.03 -4.90
N PHE A 38 -1.85 -12.14 -6.09
CA PHE A 38 -0.66 -11.38 -6.47
C PHE A 38 -1.07 -10.17 -7.31
N TYR A 39 -0.52 -9.01 -6.99
CA TYR A 39 -0.79 -7.78 -7.73
C TYR A 39 0.45 -7.43 -8.55
N LEU A 40 0.30 -7.40 -9.85
CA LEU A 40 1.39 -7.27 -10.80
C LEU A 40 1.34 -5.90 -11.48
N ASN A 41 2.53 -5.34 -11.75
CA ASN A 41 2.65 -4.12 -12.54
C ASN A 41 2.59 -4.45 -14.05
N SER A 42 2.75 -3.43 -14.89
CA SER A 42 2.71 -3.59 -16.35
C SER A 42 3.85 -4.46 -16.90
N ASN A 43 4.91 -4.66 -16.13
CA ASN A 43 6.03 -5.52 -16.48
C ASN A 43 5.89 -6.95 -15.95
N ASN A 44 4.70 -7.31 -15.43
CA ASN A 44 4.42 -8.60 -14.82
C ASN A 44 5.26 -8.90 -13.57
N GLU A 45 5.74 -7.86 -12.90
CA GLU A 45 6.44 -8.01 -11.63
C GLU A 45 5.44 -7.99 -10.49
N VAL A 46 5.62 -8.88 -9.51
CA VAL A 46 4.76 -8.92 -8.32
C VAL A 46 5.14 -7.76 -7.41
N MET A 47 4.21 -6.85 -7.20
CA MET A 47 4.40 -5.68 -6.35
C MET A 47 3.78 -5.84 -4.97
N MET A 48 2.73 -6.66 -4.87
CA MET A 48 2.06 -6.96 -3.60
C MET A 48 1.56 -8.39 -3.62
N GLU A 49 1.47 -8.97 -2.43
CA GLU A 49 0.82 -10.27 -2.23
C GLU A 49 -0.19 -10.13 -1.10
N TYR A 50 -1.45 -10.44 -1.38
CA TYR A 50 -2.50 -10.49 -0.36
C TYR A 50 -2.66 -11.93 0.13
N ASP A 51 -2.33 -12.15 1.40
CA ASP A 51 -2.56 -13.42 2.10
C ASP A 51 -3.96 -13.37 2.71
N LYS A 52 -4.90 -14.07 2.09
CA LYS A 52 -6.30 -14.05 2.51
C LYS A 52 -6.51 -14.71 3.88
N GLU A 53 -5.70 -15.70 4.21
CA GLU A 53 -5.85 -16.46 5.46
C GLU A 53 -5.54 -15.58 6.66
N ASN A 54 -4.44 -14.84 6.61
CA ASN A 54 -3.98 -13.98 7.71
C ASN A 54 -4.37 -12.51 7.52
N ARG A 55 -4.96 -12.18 6.38
CA ARG A 55 -5.33 -10.81 6.01
C ARG A 55 -4.15 -9.84 6.05
N HIS A 56 -3.00 -10.31 5.57
CA HIS A 56 -1.79 -9.51 5.43
C HIS A 56 -1.59 -9.15 3.96
N VAL A 57 -1.13 -7.93 3.71
CA VAL A 57 -0.71 -7.51 2.38
C VAL A 57 0.78 -7.22 2.45
N PHE A 58 1.58 -8.06 1.79
CA PHE A 58 3.02 -7.89 1.72
C PHE A 58 3.35 -7.01 0.52
N ILE A 59 3.98 -5.88 0.78
CA ILE A 59 4.29 -4.91 -0.26
C ILE A 59 5.77 -4.99 -0.58
N GLN A 60 6.06 -5.43 -1.78
CA GLN A 60 7.43 -5.50 -2.29
C GLN A 60 7.80 -4.18 -2.90
N ASN A 61 8.50 -3.38 -2.13
CA ASN A 61 9.13 -2.21 -2.67
C ASN A 61 10.24 -1.79 -1.72
N ASP A 62 11.41 -1.59 -2.28
CA ASP A 62 12.57 -1.19 -1.52
C ASP A 62 12.30 0.09 -0.74
N HIS A 63 12.18 -0.06 0.57
CA HIS A 63 12.09 1.06 1.49
C HIS A 63 10.88 1.99 1.31
N ILE A 64 9.73 1.44 0.82
CA ILE A 64 8.53 2.28 0.61
C ILE A 64 8.08 2.97 1.90
N TRP A 65 8.11 2.26 3.04
CA TRP A 65 7.76 2.86 4.33
C TRP A 65 8.69 4.01 4.66
N SER A 66 9.99 3.79 4.53
CA SER A 66 11.00 4.81 4.81
C SER A 66 10.85 6.02 3.89
N LYS A 67 10.52 5.79 2.62
CA LYS A 67 10.29 6.89 1.67
C LYS A 67 9.11 7.75 2.08
N ILE A 68 7.99 7.12 2.46
CA ILE A 68 6.80 7.85 2.87
C ILE A 68 7.06 8.62 4.16
N GLU A 69 7.68 7.97 5.14
CA GLU A 69 8.03 8.60 6.41
C GLU A 69 8.91 9.83 6.19
N SER A 70 9.92 9.70 5.34
CA SER A 70 10.86 10.77 5.06
C SER A 70 10.22 11.90 4.24
N LEU A 71 9.49 11.57 3.19
CA LEU A 71 8.89 12.58 2.31
C LEU A 71 7.78 13.39 2.99
N PHE A 72 7.03 12.76 3.86
CA PHE A 72 5.84 13.37 4.45
C PHE A 72 5.97 13.61 5.96
N HIS A 73 7.14 13.36 6.53
CA HIS A 73 7.42 13.54 7.96
C HIS A 73 6.44 12.76 8.85
N LEU A 74 6.22 11.50 8.50
CA LEU A 74 5.31 10.62 9.23
C LEU A 74 6.09 9.58 10.03
N ASN A 75 5.47 9.11 11.14
CA ASN A 75 5.99 7.98 11.87
C ASN A 75 5.48 6.67 11.25
N TYR A 76 5.95 5.53 11.75
CA TYR A 76 5.56 4.22 11.25
C TYR A 76 4.05 3.97 11.37
N ASN A 77 3.47 4.31 12.52
CA ASN A 77 2.05 4.06 12.77
C ASN A 77 1.15 4.84 11.81
N ASP A 78 1.47 6.12 11.60
CA ASP A 78 0.71 6.95 10.66
C ASP A 78 0.85 6.45 9.23
N THR A 79 2.04 6.06 8.84
CA THR A 79 2.31 5.52 7.52
C THR A 79 1.51 4.23 7.29
N GLN A 80 1.52 3.33 8.27
CA GLN A 80 0.77 2.07 8.17
C GLN A 80 -0.73 2.32 8.07
N SER A 81 -1.26 3.27 8.85
CA SER A 81 -2.68 3.62 8.79
C SER A 81 -3.08 4.15 7.41
N ILE A 82 -2.24 4.98 6.81
CA ILE A 82 -2.50 5.52 5.47
C ILE A 82 -2.40 4.43 4.40
N MET A 83 -1.42 3.54 4.52
CA MET A 83 -1.29 2.40 3.62
C MET A 83 -2.53 1.51 3.66
N LYS A 84 -3.09 1.32 4.85
CA LYS A 84 -4.31 0.54 5.03
C LYS A 84 -5.50 1.18 4.31
N VAL A 85 -5.66 2.49 4.44
CA VAL A 85 -6.71 3.23 3.72
C VAL A 85 -6.51 3.15 2.21
N TRP A 86 -5.28 3.28 1.75
CA TRP A 86 -4.94 3.14 0.34
C TRP A 86 -5.36 1.78 -0.22
N LEU A 87 -5.07 0.70 0.51
CA LEU A 87 -5.45 -0.65 0.10
C LEU A 87 -6.96 -0.83 0.05
N GLU A 88 -7.68 -0.27 1.02
CA GLU A 88 -9.15 -0.32 1.04
C GLU A 88 -9.76 0.42 -0.14
N GLU A 89 -9.30 1.62 -0.41
CA GLU A 89 -9.87 2.46 -1.46
C GLU A 89 -9.47 2.04 -2.86
N SER A 90 -8.20 1.70 -3.06
CA SER A 90 -7.67 1.43 -4.40
C SER A 90 -7.82 -0.03 -4.82
N TYR A 91 -7.86 -0.96 -3.87
CA TYR A 91 -7.89 -2.39 -4.16
C TYR A 91 -9.01 -3.14 -3.47
N LYS A 92 -9.88 -2.45 -2.75
CA LYS A 92 -11.02 -3.05 -2.03
C LYS A 92 -10.60 -4.08 -0.99
N LEU A 93 -9.42 -3.93 -0.41
CA LEU A 93 -8.87 -4.83 0.60
C LEU A 93 -9.16 -4.30 1.99
N GLU A 94 -10.32 -4.68 2.54
CA GLU A 94 -10.76 -4.23 3.87
C GLU A 94 -10.23 -5.14 4.96
N GLY A 95 -9.93 -4.56 6.12
CA GLY A 95 -9.50 -5.32 7.29
C GLY A 95 -8.15 -5.99 7.15
N VAL A 96 -7.28 -5.46 6.29
CA VAL A 96 -5.95 -6.04 6.05
C VAL A 96 -4.88 -5.27 6.82
N THR A 97 -3.75 -5.94 7.07
CA THR A 97 -2.58 -5.33 7.68
C THR A 97 -1.47 -5.24 6.63
N PRO A 98 -1.08 -4.01 6.23
CA PRO A 98 0.04 -3.86 5.31
C PRO A 98 1.35 -4.17 6.00
N MET A 99 2.21 -4.89 5.30
CA MET A 99 3.51 -5.33 5.82
C MET A 99 4.59 -5.06 4.79
N ALA A 100 5.71 -4.52 5.26
CA ALA A 100 6.90 -4.35 4.43
C ALA A 100 7.64 -5.69 4.32
N ILE A 101 8.15 -5.98 3.13
CA ILE A 101 9.01 -7.12 2.91
C ILE A 101 10.45 -6.65 2.77
#